data_0e4d64d9efe2b1cccfc8010de42b1528
#
_entry.id   0e4d64d9efe2b1cccfc8010de42b1528
#
_cell.length_a   1.000
_cell.length_b   1.000
_cell.length_c   1.000
_cell.angle_alpha   90.00
_cell.angle_beta   90.00
_cell.angle_gamma   90.00
#
_symmetry.space_group_name_H-M   'P 1'
#
loop_
_entity.id
_entity.type
_entity.pdbx_description
1 polymer ?
#
loop_
_entity_poly.entity_id
_entity_poly.type
_entity_poly.pdbx_seq_one_letter_code
_entity_poly.pdbx_strand_id
1 'polypeptide(L)'
;MSDFFSAFDSERWTFTFMDENDHTLPVLQVGIVAIFQLMDAYLPVRRKGIADAFSLYHALYGDKLKGGYREDKRMIVRPFSKMGFDEYREYIEKTNPMEAVEFKCMSRLSLGHASEYMFGAFSPEGWFERIHKTFTTVRFYLPLEELRGEGKARFESFLLKCCALLRPLHGAAGLGIQECHDWEDYQTLAYEIAWAYRGVDVCIPTGNEAWRDGYSNLNWYTFLAHHWISTLGTPEELKAKLNDERIALLPYEWGTAIRAGDWPALGKAETDPTPELYVKVNNAIRSLRVQDVGSLHYGSIAGEIRFNPLTSNLWLRRFDTPQEIKAVIDESGNVKTDERHFLRMPSGTPCPWPGIWICEEEPSQGRQTFMHNELLPDVNGQVVTWRLVKAL
;
A
#
# COMPACT_ATOMS: atom_id res chain seq x y z
N MET A 1 26.08 -5.44 -6.28
CA MET A 1 25.10 -6.56 -6.25
C MET A 1 25.14 -7.33 -4.92
N SER A 2 26.31 -7.58 -4.34
CA SER A 2 26.45 -8.30 -3.04
C SER A 2 25.86 -7.52 -1.86
N ASP A 3 25.87 -6.20 -1.87
CA ASP A 3 25.53 -5.35 -0.73
C ASP A 3 24.05 -5.36 -0.38
N PHE A 4 23.15 -5.17 -1.38
CA PHE A 4 21.70 -5.11 -1.12
C PHE A 4 21.14 -6.43 -0.59
N PHE A 5 21.45 -7.57 -1.21
CA PHE A 5 20.96 -8.87 -0.77
C PHE A 5 21.52 -9.24 0.60
N SER A 6 22.80 -8.93 0.87
CA SER A 6 23.40 -9.17 2.17
C SER A 6 22.73 -8.33 3.27
N ALA A 7 22.45 -7.06 2.99
CA ALA A 7 21.73 -6.19 3.91
C ALA A 7 20.31 -6.70 4.18
N PHE A 8 19.59 -7.11 3.13
CA PHE A 8 18.23 -7.66 3.29
C PHE A 8 18.26 -8.98 4.08
N ASP A 9 19.17 -9.89 3.75
CA ASP A 9 19.27 -11.19 4.40
C ASP A 9 19.62 -11.04 5.89
N SER A 10 20.41 -10.04 6.27
CA SER A 10 20.78 -9.76 7.67
C SER A 10 19.58 -9.27 8.48
N GLU A 11 18.62 -8.60 7.85
CA GLU A 11 17.43 -8.06 8.51
C GLU A 11 16.20 -8.99 8.39
N ARG A 12 16.29 -10.07 7.62
CA ARG A 12 15.15 -10.95 7.32
C ARG A 12 14.35 -11.37 8.55
N TRP A 13 15.04 -11.71 9.64
CA TRP A 13 14.40 -12.17 10.87
C TRP A 13 13.68 -11.07 11.65
N THR A 14 14.01 -9.80 11.43
CA THR A 14 13.39 -8.67 12.12
C THR A 14 12.04 -8.29 11.53
N PHE A 15 11.74 -8.73 10.28
CA PHE A 15 10.49 -8.46 9.59
C PHE A 15 9.80 -9.73 9.06
N THR A 16 10.14 -10.91 9.62
CA THR A 16 9.43 -12.17 9.36
C THR A 16 8.80 -12.66 10.64
N PHE A 17 7.48 -12.70 10.68
CA PHE A 17 6.71 -13.13 11.84
C PHE A 17 6.05 -14.47 11.55
N MET A 18 6.25 -15.42 12.43
CA MET A 18 5.78 -16.80 12.27
C MET A 18 4.45 -17.00 12.98
N ASP A 19 3.67 -17.96 12.52
CA ASP A 19 2.48 -18.42 13.22
C ASP A 19 2.86 -18.94 14.63
N GLU A 20 2.09 -18.58 15.65
CA GLU A 20 2.35 -18.99 17.03
C GLU A 20 2.27 -20.51 17.23
N ASN A 21 1.46 -21.19 16.41
CA ASN A 21 1.25 -22.63 16.48
C ASN A 21 2.15 -23.42 15.51
N ASP A 22 2.72 -22.76 14.50
CA ASP A 22 3.64 -23.36 13.53
C ASP A 22 4.76 -22.40 13.12
N HIS A 23 5.88 -22.48 13.83
CA HIS A 23 7.06 -21.63 13.57
C HIS A 23 7.75 -21.87 12.21
N THR A 24 7.18 -22.66 11.32
CA THR A 24 7.65 -22.81 9.94
C THR A 24 6.81 -22.04 8.93
N LEU A 25 5.69 -21.46 9.36
CA LEU A 25 4.74 -20.76 8.52
C LEU A 25 4.65 -19.27 8.89
N PRO A 26 5.10 -18.37 8.02
CA PRO A 26 5.00 -16.93 8.29
C PRO A 26 3.55 -16.44 8.17
N VAL A 27 3.15 -15.56 9.05
CA VAL A 27 1.90 -14.78 8.96
C VAL A 27 2.12 -13.45 8.28
N LEU A 28 3.36 -12.92 8.38
CA LEU A 28 3.81 -11.69 7.77
C LEU A 28 5.30 -11.77 7.46
N GLN A 29 5.70 -11.28 6.29
CA GLN A 29 7.10 -11.19 5.88
C GLN A 29 7.32 -10.04 4.89
N VAL A 30 8.57 -9.65 4.64
CA VAL A 30 8.91 -8.68 3.60
C VAL A 30 9.44 -9.41 2.37
N GLY A 31 8.93 -9.01 1.20
CA GLY A 31 9.36 -9.49 -0.10
C GLY A 31 9.11 -8.42 -1.17
N ILE A 32 9.04 -8.83 -2.43
CA ILE A 32 8.62 -7.95 -3.52
C ILE A 32 7.09 -7.94 -3.57
N VAL A 33 6.55 -6.73 -3.55
CA VAL A 33 5.11 -6.46 -3.70
C VAL A 33 4.93 -5.50 -4.86
N ALA A 34 3.98 -5.78 -5.73
CA ALA A 34 3.49 -4.82 -6.73
C ALA A 34 2.00 -4.62 -6.54
N ILE A 35 1.59 -3.36 -6.55
CA ILE A 35 0.20 -2.93 -6.39
C ILE A 35 -0.16 -2.00 -7.54
N PHE A 36 -1.29 -2.27 -8.19
CA PHE A 36 -1.83 -1.47 -9.28
C PHE A 36 -3.24 -1.03 -8.92
N GLN A 37 -3.48 0.27 -8.96
CA GLN A 37 -4.79 0.86 -8.74
C GLN A 37 -5.44 1.18 -10.09
N LEU A 38 -6.58 0.58 -10.37
CA LEU A 38 -7.26 0.64 -11.67
C LEU A 38 -8.63 1.30 -11.52
N MET A 39 -9.00 2.10 -12.50
CA MET A 39 -10.36 2.62 -12.64
C MET A 39 -11.12 1.82 -13.69
N ASP A 40 -12.45 1.77 -13.53
CA ASP A 40 -13.39 1.15 -14.47
C ASP A 40 -13.06 -0.32 -14.78
N ALA A 41 -12.42 -1.03 -13.83
CA ALA A 41 -11.97 -2.39 -14.08
C ALA A 41 -13.10 -3.43 -14.08
N TYR A 42 -14.32 -3.06 -13.75
CA TYR A 42 -15.53 -3.85 -13.98
C TYR A 42 -15.86 -3.99 -15.49
N LEU A 43 -15.31 -3.13 -16.35
CA LEU A 43 -15.54 -3.23 -17.81
C LEU A 43 -14.86 -4.47 -18.38
N PRO A 44 -15.51 -5.19 -19.32
CA PRO A 44 -14.98 -6.44 -19.88
C PRO A 44 -13.56 -6.33 -20.43
N VAL A 45 -13.24 -5.24 -21.13
CA VAL A 45 -11.90 -5.00 -21.68
C VAL A 45 -10.84 -4.84 -20.59
N ARG A 46 -11.22 -4.28 -19.45
CA ARG A 46 -10.32 -4.11 -18.28
C ARG A 46 -10.15 -5.41 -17.53
N ARG A 47 -11.22 -6.19 -17.34
CA ARG A 47 -11.17 -7.54 -16.75
C ARG A 47 -10.31 -8.48 -17.59
N LYS A 48 -10.41 -8.39 -18.94
CA LYS A 48 -9.50 -9.11 -19.83
C LYS A 48 -8.04 -8.75 -19.55
N GLY A 49 -7.72 -7.47 -19.34
CA GLY A 49 -6.38 -7.03 -18.95
C GLY A 49 -5.88 -7.68 -17.64
N ILE A 50 -6.78 -7.82 -16.64
CA ILE A 50 -6.45 -8.52 -15.37
C ILE A 50 -6.19 -10.02 -15.63
N ALA A 51 -7.03 -10.68 -16.42
CA ALA A 51 -6.87 -12.08 -16.79
C ALA A 51 -5.57 -12.33 -17.58
N ASP A 52 -5.23 -11.43 -18.50
CA ASP A 52 -3.98 -11.50 -19.27
C ASP A 52 -2.74 -11.26 -18.38
N ALA A 53 -2.78 -10.31 -17.43
CA ALA A 53 -1.72 -10.11 -16.45
C ALA A 53 -1.55 -11.33 -15.52
N PHE A 54 -2.66 -11.93 -15.09
CA PHE A 54 -2.63 -13.20 -14.35
C PHE A 54 -2.00 -14.32 -15.18
N SER A 55 -2.30 -14.39 -16.48
CA SER A 55 -1.70 -15.37 -17.39
C SER A 55 -0.19 -15.20 -17.54
N LEU A 56 0.30 -13.95 -17.59
CA LEU A 56 1.74 -13.67 -17.58
C LEU A 56 2.40 -14.12 -16.27
N TYR A 57 1.75 -13.84 -15.13
CA TYR A 57 2.24 -14.30 -13.83
C TYR A 57 2.26 -15.83 -13.76
N HIS A 58 1.20 -16.50 -14.19
CA HIS A 58 1.12 -17.96 -14.21
C HIS A 58 2.16 -18.59 -15.13
N ALA A 59 2.45 -17.99 -16.28
CA ALA A 59 3.49 -18.48 -17.19
C ALA A 59 4.89 -18.48 -16.57
N LEU A 60 5.17 -17.55 -15.63
CA LEU A 60 6.45 -17.44 -14.93
C LEU A 60 6.51 -18.23 -13.62
N TYR A 61 5.42 -18.27 -12.88
CA TYR A 61 5.38 -18.71 -11.48
C TYR A 61 4.22 -19.67 -11.16
N GLY A 62 3.56 -20.20 -12.17
CA GLY A 62 2.39 -21.09 -11.97
C GLY A 62 2.72 -22.37 -11.21
N ASP A 63 3.96 -22.88 -11.35
CA ASP A 63 4.46 -24.04 -10.60
C ASP A 63 4.61 -23.76 -9.09
N LYS A 64 4.67 -22.52 -8.68
CA LYS A 64 4.76 -22.08 -7.29
C LYS A 64 3.38 -21.96 -6.63
N LEU A 65 2.32 -21.82 -7.42
CA LEU A 65 0.97 -21.67 -6.91
C LEU A 65 0.42 -23.03 -6.44
N LYS A 66 0.01 -23.09 -5.18
CA LYS A 66 -0.52 -24.30 -4.53
C LYS A 66 -1.99 -24.18 -4.18
N GLY A 67 -2.45 -22.99 -3.83
CA GLY A 67 -3.80 -22.71 -3.40
C GLY A 67 -4.40 -21.50 -4.09
N GLY A 68 -5.72 -21.44 -4.10
CA GLY A 68 -6.45 -20.30 -4.57
C GLY A 68 -7.83 -20.22 -3.96
N TYR A 69 -8.36 -19.01 -3.84
CA TYR A 69 -9.75 -18.80 -3.46
C TYR A 69 -10.42 -17.81 -4.42
N ARG A 70 -11.73 -17.88 -4.45
CA ARG A 70 -12.62 -16.97 -5.17
C ARG A 70 -13.83 -16.67 -4.29
N GLU A 71 -14.25 -15.43 -4.24
CA GLU A 71 -15.40 -15.01 -3.43
C GLU A 71 -16.70 -15.77 -3.81
N ASP A 72 -16.96 -15.98 -5.12
CA ASP A 72 -18.14 -16.67 -5.62
C ASP A 72 -18.24 -18.17 -5.22
N LYS A 73 -17.19 -18.75 -4.63
CA LYS A 73 -17.09 -20.18 -4.27
C LYS A 73 -16.96 -20.46 -2.78
N ARG A 74 -17.43 -19.57 -1.92
CA ARG A 74 -17.12 -19.53 -0.48
C ARG A 74 -15.62 -19.27 -0.26
N MET A 75 -15.24 -18.51 0.74
CA MET A 75 -13.86 -18.15 1.08
C MET A 75 -13.05 -19.36 1.58
N ILE A 76 -12.97 -20.42 0.76
CA ILE A 76 -12.25 -21.66 1.05
C ILE A 76 -11.11 -21.78 0.05
N VAL A 77 -9.88 -21.89 0.56
CA VAL A 77 -8.72 -22.20 -0.27
C VAL A 77 -8.86 -23.61 -0.84
N ARG A 78 -8.74 -23.70 -2.15
CA ARG A 78 -8.72 -24.96 -2.88
C ARG A 78 -7.34 -25.19 -3.48
N PRO A 79 -6.90 -26.46 -3.63
CA PRO A 79 -5.67 -26.75 -4.35
C PRO A 79 -5.70 -26.14 -5.76
N PHE A 80 -4.64 -25.42 -6.11
CA PHE A 80 -4.48 -24.80 -7.43
C PHE A 80 -3.96 -25.86 -8.42
N SER A 81 -4.60 -25.98 -9.57
CA SER A 81 -4.25 -26.92 -10.64
C SER A 81 -4.32 -26.23 -12.00
N LYS A 82 -3.88 -26.89 -13.05
CA LYS A 82 -4.01 -26.37 -14.42
C LYS A 82 -5.48 -26.07 -14.79
N MET A 83 -6.40 -26.96 -14.39
CA MET A 83 -7.85 -26.68 -14.57
C MET A 83 -8.28 -25.45 -13.75
N GLY A 84 -7.75 -25.29 -12.54
CA GLY A 84 -7.99 -24.10 -11.73
C GLY A 84 -7.57 -22.83 -12.42
N PHE A 85 -6.41 -22.81 -13.10
CA PHE A 85 -5.99 -21.63 -13.86
C PHE A 85 -7.02 -21.17 -14.90
N ASP A 86 -7.54 -22.12 -15.70
CA ASP A 86 -8.55 -21.82 -16.72
C ASP A 86 -9.86 -21.34 -16.08
N GLU A 87 -10.30 -21.94 -14.98
CA GLU A 87 -11.47 -21.51 -14.21
C GLU A 87 -11.32 -20.10 -13.64
N TYR A 88 -10.14 -19.73 -13.11
CA TYR A 88 -9.88 -18.38 -12.61
C TYR A 88 -9.90 -17.36 -13.75
N ARG A 89 -9.28 -17.68 -14.89
CA ARG A 89 -9.33 -16.82 -16.07
C ARG A 89 -10.75 -16.57 -16.54
N GLU A 90 -11.53 -17.64 -16.67
CA GLU A 90 -12.92 -17.55 -17.08
C GLU A 90 -13.76 -16.74 -16.10
N TYR A 91 -13.55 -16.93 -14.80
CA TYR A 91 -14.20 -16.14 -13.76
C TYR A 91 -13.91 -14.65 -13.91
N ILE A 92 -12.63 -14.27 -14.05
CA ILE A 92 -12.24 -12.88 -14.21
C ILE A 92 -12.86 -12.26 -15.46
N GLU A 93 -12.81 -12.96 -16.60
CA GLU A 93 -13.26 -12.43 -17.89
C GLU A 93 -14.79 -12.37 -18.03
N LYS A 94 -15.50 -13.36 -17.48
CA LYS A 94 -16.94 -13.56 -17.75
C LYS A 94 -17.88 -13.07 -16.66
N THR A 95 -17.35 -12.73 -15.47
CA THR A 95 -18.20 -12.18 -14.40
C THR A 95 -18.87 -10.90 -14.86
N ASN A 96 -20.17 -10.81 -14.58
CA ASN A 96 -20.99 -9.65 -14.96
C ASN A 96 -20.39 -8.35 -14.37
N PRO A 97 -20.32 -7.24 -15.12
CA PRO A 97 -19.90 -5.93 -14.59
C PRO A 97 -20.67 -5.44 -13.35
N MET A 98 -21.86 -5.97 -13.09
CA MET A 98 -22.66 -5.66 -11.90
C MET A 98 -22.31 -6.53 -10.69
N GLU A 99 -21.34 -7.43 -10.81
CA GLU A 99 -20.87 -8.34 -9.77
C GLU A 99 -19.38 -8.07 -9.47
N ALA A 100 -19.00 -8.20 -8.21
CA ALA A 100 -17.60 -8.09 -7.80
C ALA A 100 -16.76 -9.27 -8.31
N VAL A 101 -15.47 -9.04 -8.46
CA VAL A 101 -14.48 -10.08 -8.70
C VAL A 101 -13.41 -9.99 -7.63
N GLU A 102 -13.36 -10.99 -6.78
CA GLU A 102 -12.28 -11.15 -5.82
C GLU A 102 -11.68 -12.55 -5.94
N PHE A 103 -10.35 -12.60 -6.07
CA PHE A 103 -9.61 -13.86 -6.07
C PHE A 103 -8.18 -13.65 -5.59
N LYS A 104 -7.59 -14.72 -5.08
CA LYS A 104 -6.14 -14.85 -4.83
C LYS A 104 -5.69 -16.25 -5.25
N CYS A 105 -4.55 -16.33 -5.96
CA CYS A 105 -3.82 -17.56 -6.21
C CYS A 105 -2.46 -17.43 -5.53
N MET A 106 -2.08 -18.40 -4.70
CA MET A 106 -1.01 -18.23 -3.73
C MET A 106 -0.18 -19.52 -3.54
N SER A 107 1.04 -19.36 -3.03
CA SER A 107 1.95 -20.47 -2.75
C SER A 107 1.60 -21.26 -1.49
N ARG A 108 0.57 -20.87 -0.75
CA ARG A 108 0.10 -21.55 0.47
C ARG A 108 -1.32 -22.11 0.28
N LEU A 109 -1.66 -23.13 1.07
CA LEU A 109 -3.00 -23.74 1.13
C LEU A 109 -3.85 -23.19 2.29
N SER A 110 -3.45 -22.07 2.86
CA SER A 110 -4.11 -21.45 3.99
C SER A 110 -4.22 -19.94 3.77
N LEU A 111 -5.34 -19.35 4.20
CA LEU A 111 -5.54 -17.91 4.24
C LEU A 111 -4.80 -17.24 5.41
N GLY A 112 -4.59 -17.97 6.51
CA GLY A 112 -3.90 -17.46 7.70
C GLY A 112 -2.38 -17.35 7.57
N HIS A 113 -1.78 -17.73 6.42
CA HIS A 113 -0.33 -17.68 6.23
C HIS A 113 0.08 -16.81 5.06
N ALA A 114 1.14 -16.02 5.24
CA ALA A 114 1.72 -15.20 4.19
C ALA A 114 2.30 -16.07 3.06
N SER A 115 2.09 -15.63 1.84
CA SER A 115 2.55 -16.32 0.63
C SER A 115 3.66 -15.54 -0.04
N GLU A 116 4.78 -16.21 -0.35
CA GLU A 116 5.89 -15.61 -1.10
C GLU A 116 5.50 -15.33 -2.56
N TYR A 117 4.68 -16.21 -3.14
CA TYR A 117 4.11 -16.02 -4.47
C TYR A 117 2.60 -15.88 -4.34
N MET A 118 2.08 -14.80 -4.86
CA MET A 118 0.64 -14.53 -4.87
C MET A 118 0.31 -13.63 -6.06
N PHE A 119 -0.80 -13.91 -6.73
CA PHE A 119 -1.46 -12.98 -7.63
C PHE A 119 -2.93 -12.89 -7.22
N GLY A 120 -3.44 -11.68 -7.07
CA GLY A 120 -4.82 -11.46 -6.68
C GLY A 120 -5.36 -10.12 -7.16
N ALA A 121 -6.67 -10.05 -7.22
CA ALA A 121 -7.38 -8.82 -7.52
C ALA A 121 -8.66 -8.73 -6.70
N PHE A 122 -9.01 -7.49 -6.36
CA PHE A 122 -10.35 -7.10 -5.91
C PHE A 122 -10.88 -6.02 -6.85
N SER A 123 -11.93 -6.35 -7.57
CA SER A 123 -12.66 -5.43 -8.45
C SER A 123 -14.10 -5.33 -7.96
N PRO A 124 -14.52 -4.19 -7.40
CA PRO A 124 -15.89 -4.00 -6.96
C PRO A 124 -16.86 -4.05 -8.14
N GLU A 125 -18.14 -4.11 -7.84
CA GLU A 125 -19.22 -3.98 -8.81
C GLU A 125 -19.16 -2.60 -9.49
N GLY A 126 -19.49 -2.54 -10.77
CA GLY A 126 -19.40 -1.29 -11.53
C GLY A 126 -20.31 -0.17 -11.00
N TRP A 127 -21.46 -0.51 -10.40
CA TRP A 127 -22.31 0.47 -9.73
C TRP A 127 -21.67 0.99 -8.44
N PHE A 128 -21.03 0.11 -7.65
CA PHE A 128 -20.38 0.47 -6.40
C PHE A 128 -19.15 1.37 -6.67
N GLU A 129 -18.31 0.99 -7.65
CA GLU A 129 -17.15 1.81 -8.05
C GLU A 129 -17.58 3.22 -8.49
N ARG A 130 -18.68 3.33 -9.27
CA ARG A 130 -19.17 4.64 -9.74
C ARG A 130 -19.73 5.52 -8.63
N ILE A 131 -20.47 4.94 -7.68
CA ILE A 131 -21.11 5.69 -6.58
C ILE A 131 -20.06 6.08 -5.53
N HIS A 132 -19.24 5.12 -5.09
CA HIS A 132 -18.30 5.29 -3.99
C HIS A 132 -16.89 5.69 -4.43
N LYS A 133 -16.68 5.87 -5.74
CA LYS A 133 -15.39 6.27 -6.29
C LYS A 133 -14.22 5.37 -5.85
N THR A 134 -14.50 4.12 -5.55
CA THR A 134 -13.51 3.12 -5.18
C THR A 134 -12.64 2.70 -6.38
N PHE A 135 -11.71 1.79 -6.14
CA PHE A 135 -10.78 1.27 -7.15
C PHE A 135 -10.82 -0.23 -7.21
N THR A 136 -10.40 -0.76 -8.35
CA THR A 136 -9.89 -2.11 -8.44
C THR A 136 -8.42 -2.12 -8.06
N THR A 137 -8.06 -3.01 -7.14
CA THR A 137 -6.66 -3.27 -6.78
C THR A 137 -6.23 -4.61 -7.35
N VAL A 138 -5.16 -4.61 -8.14
CA VAL A 138 -4.45 -5.82 -8.55
C VAL A 138 -3.11 -5.83 -7.83
N ARG A 139 -2.73 -6.97 -7.26
CA ARG A 139 -1.45 -7.13 -6.58
C ARG A 139 -0.80 -8.47 -6.88
N PHE A 140 0.53 -8.49 -6.82
CA PHE A 140 1.26 -9.74 -6.80
C PHE A 140 2.43 -9.68 -5.83
N TYR A 141 2.85 -10.85 -5.37
CA TYR A 141 4.01 -11.05 -4.49
C TYR A 141 5.04 -11.94 -5.18
N LEU A 142 6.31 -11.66 -4.92
CA LEU A 142 7.45 -12.50 -5.26
C LEU A 142 8.46 -12.50 -4.12
N PRO A 143 9.18 -13.60 -3.86
CA PRO A 143 10.32 -13.56 -2.97
C PRO A 143 11.45 -12.75 -3.61
N LEU A 144 12.30 -12.14 -2.78
CA LEU A 144 13.41 -11.31 -3.25
C LEU A 144 14.40 -12.09 -4.11
N GLU A 145 14.52 -13.39 -3.90
CA GLU A 145 15.37 -14.31 -4.65
C GLU A 145 15.09 -14.30 -6.15
N GLU A 146 13.85 -13.99 -6.56
CA GLU A 146 13.46 -13.85 -7.97
C GLU A 146 14.17 -12.69 -8.69
N LEU A 147 14.79 -11.76 -7.95
CA LEU A 147 15.57 -10.68 -8.54
C LEU A 147 17.06 -11.05 -8.78
N ARG A 148 17.54 -12.22 -8.32
CA ARG A 148 18.94 -12.60 -8.47
C ARG A 148 19.29 -12.93 -9.92
N GLY A 149 20.55 -12.72 -10.29
CA GLY A 149 21.04 -12.97 -11.64
C GLY A 149 20.29 -12.16 -12.70
N GLU A 150 19.73 -12.83 -13.69
CA GLU A 150 18.91 -12.23 -14.74
C GLU A 150 17.47 -11.91 -14.27
N GLY A 151 17.13 -12.29 -13.05
CA GLY A 151 15.78 -12.16 -12.48
C GLY A 151 15.31 -10.71 -12.44
N LYS A 152 16.19 -9.75 -12.14
CA LYS A 152 15.84 -8.31 -12.15
C LYS A 152 15.34 -7.86 -13.53
N ALA A 153 16.01 -8.21 -14.60
CA ALA A 153 15.60 -7.82 -15.96
C ALA A 153 14.28 -8.51 -16.35
N ARG A 154 14.13 -9.79 -15.99
CA ARG A 154 12.86 -10.52 -16.17
C ARG A 154 11.71 -9.88 -15.39
N PHE A 155 11.95 -9.50 -14.14
CA PHE A 155 10.97 -8.78 -13.30
C PHE A 155 10.56 -7.45 -13.92
N GLU A 156 11.50 -6.60 -14.33
CA GLU A 156 11.22 -5.31 -14.97
C GLU A 156 10.39 -5.51 -16.26
N SER A 157 10.78 -6.46 -17.12
CA SER A 157 10.02 -6.76 -18.33
C SER A 157 8.59 -7.25 -18.02
N PHE A 158 8.44 -8.11 -17.03
CA PHE A 158 7.13 -8.59 -16.56
C PHE A 158 6.28 -7.44 -16.01
N LEU A 159 6.87 -6.59 -15.16
CA LEU A 159 6.20 -5.46 -14.53
C LEU A 159 5.66 -4.47 -15.57
N LEU A 160 6.47 -4.10 -16.58
CA LEU A 160 6.04 -3.19 -17.64
C LEU A 160 4.95 -3.79 -18.53
N LYS A 161 4.98 -5.10 -18.79
CA LYS A 161 3.89 -5.81 -19.48
C LYS A 161 2.60 -5.78 -18.65
N CYS A 162 2.69 -5.98 -17.33
CA CYS A 162 1.54 -5.82 -16.43
C CYS A 162 0.99 -4.38 -16.51
N CYS A 163 1.84 -3.35 -16.47
CA CYS A 163 1.40 -1.96 -16.63
C CYS A 163 0.67 -1.72 -17.96
N ALA A 164 1.15 -2.28 -19.07
CA ALA A 164 0.50 -2.15 -20.37
C ALA A 164 -0.87 -2.83 -20.41
N LEU A 165 -1.03 -4.01 -19.82
CA LEU A 165 -2.30 -4.76 -19.76
C LEU A 165 -3.29 -4.16 -18.76
N LEU A 166 -2.82 -3.83 -17.57
CA LEU A 166 -3.65 -3.34 -16.47
C LEU A 166 -4.04 -1.88 -16.61
N ARG A 167 -3.22 -1.05 -17.29
CA ARG A 167 -3.44 0.40 -17.46
C ARG A 167 -3.70 1.09 -16.11
N PRO A 168 -2.78 1.00 -15.15
CA PRO A 168 -3.01 1.55 -13.83
C PRO A 168 -3.15 3.08 -13.87
N LEU A 169 -4.03 3.61 -13.01
CA LEU A 169 -4.06 5.03 -12.73
C LEU A 169 -2.78 5.43 -12.01
N HIS A 170 -2.46 4.68 -10.96
CA HIS A 170 -1.19 4.72 -10.24
C HIS A 170 -0.89 3.35 -9.62
N GLY A 171 0.30 3.26 -9.02
CA GLY A 171 0.72 2.07 -8.30
C GLY A 171 2.20 2.10 -8.00
N ALA A 172 2.67 1.08 -7.32
CA ALA A 172 4.09 0.94 -6.98
C ALA A 172 4.51 -0.53 -6.95
N ALA A 173 5.81 -0.76 -7.10
CA ALA A 173 6.41 -2.07 -6.86
C ALA A 173 7.79 -1.93 -6.22
N GLY A 174 8.10 -2.80 -5.27
CA GLY A 174 9.37 -2.82 -4.55
C GLY A 174 9.29 -3.70 -3.32
N LEU A 175 10.09 -3.38 -2.30
CA LEU A 175 9.96 -4.04 -1.01
C LEU A 175 8.62 -3.69 -0.39
N GLY A 176 7.92 -4.70 0.08
CA GLY A 176 6.63 -4.52 0.72
C GLY A 176 6.28 -5.69 1.63
N ILE A 177 5.30 -5.47 2.46
CA ILE A 177 4.80 -6.48 3.39
C ILE A 177 3.93 -7.47 2.62
N GLN A 178 4.31 -8.74 2.67
CA GLN A 178 3.53 -9.87 2.18
C GLN A 178 2.72 -10.41 3.35
N GLU A 179 1.42 -10.22 3.29
CA GLU A 179 0.49 -10.52 4.38
C GLU A 179 -0.28 -11.80 4.09
N CYS A 180 -0.78 -12.43 5.15
CA CYS A 180 -1.84 -13.42 5.04
C CYS A 180 -3.17 -12.76 4.62
N HIS A 181 -4.23 -13.55 4.45
CA HIS A 181 -5.55 -12.98 4.13
C HIS A 181 -6.15 -12.24 5.34
N ASP A 182 -5.97 -12.83 6.52
CA ASP A 182 -6.47 -12.28 7.79
C ASP A 182 -5.48 -11.25 8.37
N TRP A 183 -4.98 -10.35 7.49
CA TRP A 183 -3.97 -9.34 7.78
C TRP A 183 -4.39 -8.36 8.89
N GLU A 184 -5.69 -8.21 9.14
CA GLU A 184 -6.21 -7.32 10.18
C GLU A 184 -5.68 -7.68 11.56
N ASP A 185 -5.39 -8.95 11.81
CA ASP A 185 -4.83 -9.43 13.07
C ASP A 185 -3.36 -9.01 13.28
N TYR A 186 -2.68 -8.59 12.20
CA TYR A 186 -1.25 -8.29 12.22
C TYR A 186 -0.92 -6.82 11.88
N GLN A 187 -1.90 -5.93 11.96
CA GLN A 187 -1.74 -4.50 11.64
C GLN A 187 -0.67 -3.80 12.49
N THR A 188 -0.52 -4.17 13.76
CA THR A 188 0.51 -3.63 14.64
C THR A 188 1.90 -3.98 14.14
N LEU A 189 2.13 -5.22 13.74
CA LEU A 189 3.41 -5.66 13.18
C LEU A 189 3.71 -4.95 11.85
N ALA A 190 2.72 -4.82 10.99
CA ALA A 190 2.86 -4.08 9.73
C ALA A 190 3.20 -2.61 9.97
N TYR A 191 2.59 -1.98 10.97
CA TYR A 191 2.92 -0.62 11.40
C TYR A 191 4.37 -0.50 11.87
N GLU A 192 4.83 -1.39 12.74
CA GLU A 192 6.20 -1.40 13.27
C GLU A 192 7.23 -1.56 12.15
N ILE A 193 7.03 -2.51 11.23
CA ILE A 193 7.92 -2.72 10.07
C ILE A 193 7.99 -1.47 9.20
N ALA A 194 6.84 -0.87 8.88
CA ALA A 194 6.77 0.29 8.02
C ALA A 194 7.56 1.49 8.59
N TRP A 195 7.52 1.69 9.90
CA TRP A 195 8.29 2.75 10.54
C TRP A 195 9.76 2.39 10.75
N ALA A 196 10.06 1.11 10.95
CA ALA A 196 11.44 0.65 11.07
C ALA A 196 12.20 0.66 9.74
N TYR A 197 11.49 0.48 8.61
CA TYR A 197 12.10 0.35 7.27
C TYR A 197 11.38 1.24 6.25
N ARG A 198 11.88 2.46 6.04
CA ARG A 198 11.23 3.49 5.19
C ARG A 198 11.02 3.06 3.73
N GLY A 199 11.83 2.13 3.22
CA GLY A 199 11.73 1.61 1.86
C GLY A 199 10.73 0.45 1.71
N VAL A 200 10.17 -0.06 2.80
CA VAL A 200 9.17 -1.13 2.80
C VAL A 200 7.77 -0.52 2.74
N ASP A 201 6.98 -0.95 1.77
CA ASP A 201 5.61 -0.51 1.60
C ASP A 201 4.64 -1.37 2.42
N VAL A 202 3.59 -0.75 2.93
CA VAL A 202 2.49 -1.50 3.55
C VAL A 202 1.51 -1.94 2.48
N CYS A 203 0.86 -3.07 2.70
CA CYS A 203 -0.23 -3.49 1.85
C CYS A 203 -1.41 -2.54 2.07
N ILE A 204 -1.78 -1.83 1.02
CA ILE A 204 -2.85 -0.85 1.07
C ILE A 204 -4.15 -1.59 0.73
N PRO A 205 -5.17 -1.53 1.61
CA PRO A 205 -6.49 -2.07 1.30
C PRO A 205 -7.12 -1.32 0.11
N THR A 206 -8.33 -1.67 -0.24
CA THR A 206 -9.08 -1.00 -1.32
C THR A 206 -9.06 0.52 -1.14
N GLY A 207 -8.65 1.22 -2.22
CA GLY A 207 -8.46 2.67 -2.20
C GLY A 207 -9.72 3.45 -1.90
N ASN A 208 -9.56 4.62 -1.30
CA ASN A 208 -10.64 5.58 -1.11
C ASN A 208 -10.75 6.55 -2.30
N GLU A 209 -11.81 7.35 -2.35
CA GLU A 209 -12.10 8.30 -3.42
C GLU A 209 -10.93 9.27 -3.69
N ALA A 210 -10.25 9.75 -2.64
CA ALA A 210 -9.16 10.71 -2.77
C ALA A 210 -7.99 10.22 -3.65
N TRP A 211 -7.81 8.90 -3.79
CA TRP A 211 -6.74 8.32 -4.60
C TRP A 211 -6.97 8.47 -6.10
N ARG A 212 -8.15 8.95 -6.52
CA ARG A 212 -8.40 9.34 -7.91
C ARG A 212 -7.71 10.63 -8.31
N ASP A 213 -7.35 11.45 -7.32
CA ASP A 213 -6.74 12.77 -7.51
C ASP A 213 -5.22 12.76 -7.35
N GLY A 214 -4.63 11.59 -7.02
CA GLY A 214 -3.20 11.48 -6.85
C GLY A 214 -2.70 10.07 -6.50
N TYR A 215 -1.38 9.87 -6.50
CA TYR A 215 -0.80 8.60 -6.07
C TYR A 215 -0.83 8.49 -4.54
N SER A 216 -1.01 7.27 -4.05
CA SER A 216 -1.10 6.94 -2.62
C SER A 216 0.14 6.22 -2.06
N ASN A 217 1.08 5.82 -2.92
CA ASN A 217 2.33 5.18 -2.50
C ASN A 217 3.47 5.42 -3.49
N LEU A 218 4.70 5.36 -2.99
CA LEU A 218 5.93 5.48 -3.75
C LEU A 218 6.90 4.41 -3.27
N ASN A 219 7.52 3.69 -4.22
CA ASN A 219 8.49 2.66 -3.92
C ASN A 219 9.57 2.60 -5.03
N TRP A 220 10.31 1.51 -5.14
CA TRP A 220 11.36 1.27 -6.13
C TRP A 220 10.89 1.54 -7.56
N TYR A 221 9.70 1.06 -7.94
CA TYR A 221 8.97 1.51 -9.12
C TYR A 221 7.71 2.26 -8.67
N THR A 222 7.45 3.40 -9.29
CA THR A 222 6.20 4.16 -9.12
C THR A 222 5.55 4.29 -10.49
N PHE A 223 4.29 3.87 -10.64
CA PHE A 223 3.53 3.91 -11.89
C PHE A 223 2.58 5.09 -11.88
N LEU A 224 2.59 5.88 -12.95
CA LEU A 224 1.70 7.02 -13.12
C LEU A 224 1.11 7.01 -14.52
N ALA A 225 -0.20 7.22 -14.63
CA ALA A 225 -0.91 7.35 -15.89
C ALA A 225 -0.45 8.60 -16.67
N HIS A 226 -0.59 8.57 -18.00
CA HIS A 226 -0.14 9.65 -18.89
C HIS A 226 -0.68 11.03 -18.52
N HIS A 227 -1.98 11.12 -18.14
CA HIS A 227 -2.58 12.40 -17.81
C HIS A 227 -1.95 13.07 -16.59
N TRP A 228 -1.41 12.32 -15.65
CA TRP A 228 -0.67 12.87 -14.51
C TRP A 228 0.76 13.24 -14.87
N ILE A 229 1.44 12.37 -15.65
CA ILE A 229 2.79 12.69 -16.12
C ILE A 229 2.80 13.99 -16.92
N SER A 230 1.79 14.20 -17.78
CA SER A 230 1.68 15.43 -18.57
C SER A 230 1.53 16.71 -17.73
N THR A 231 1.02 16.63 -16.50
CA THR A 231 0.95 17.78 -15.59
C THR A 231 2.29 18.14 -14.95
N LEU A 232 3.24 17.20 -14.96
CA LEU A 232 4.61 17.46 -14.46
C LEU A 232 5.50 18.15 -15.50
N GLY A 233 5.05 18.21 -16.75
CA GLY A 233 5.77 18.74 -17.91
C GLY A 233 6.12 17.66 -18.92
N THR A 234 7.09 17.93 -19.80
CA THR A 234 7.62 16.96 -20.75
C THR A 234 8.47 15.89 -20.06
N PRO A 235 8.71 14.73 -20.70
CA PRO A 235 9.63 13.73 -20.17
C PRO A 235 11.04 14.29 -19.88
N GLU A 236 11.52 15.23 -20.71
CA GLU A 236 12.80 15.91 -20.54
C GLU A 236 12.82 16.80 -19.30
N GLU A 237 11.74 17.55 -19.07
CA GLU A 237 11.58 18.38 -17.86
C GLU A 237 11.49 17.51 -16.60
N LEU A 238 10.75 16.40 -16.64
CA LEU A 238 10.69 15.46 -15.54
C LEU A 238 12.06 14.84 -15.27
N LYS A 239 12.80 14.44 -16.33
CA LYS A 239 14.15 13.92 -16.20
C LYS A 239 15.11 14.96 -15.61
N ALA A 240 14.98 16.20 -16.01
CA ALA A 240 15.76 17.31 -15.44
C ALA A 240 15.44 17.57 -13.96
N LYS A 241 14.16 17.47 -13.55
CA LYS A 241 13.76 17.56 -12.13
C LYS A 241 14.31 16.43 -11.27
N LEU A 242 14.33 15.20 -11.81
CA LEU A 242 14.89 14.02 -11.13
C LEU A 242 16.41 14.15 -10.94
N ASN A 243 17.10 14.71 -11.94
CA ASN A 243 18.53 15.07 -11.94
C ASN A 243 19.44 13.98 -11.34
N ASP A 244 19.21 12.72 -11.72
CA ASP A 244 20.01 11.58 -11.30
C ASP A 244 19.94 10.46 -12.34
N GLU A 245 21.10 10.06 -12.88
CA GLU A 245 21.19 9.02 -13.92
C GLU A 245 20.80 7.62 -13.42
N ARG A 246 20.81 7.41 -12.11
CA ARG A 246 20.36 6.15 -11.48
C ARG A 246 18.84 5.99 -11.52
N ILE A 247 18.09 7.08 -11.75
CA ILE A 247 16.63 7.05 -11.87
C ILE A 247 16.28 6.88 -13.34
N ALA A 248 15.48 5.86 -13.65
CA ALA A 248 15.04 5.58 -15.01
C ALA A 248 13.55 5.93 -15.20
N LEU A 249 13.25 6.58 -16.32
CA LEU A 249 11.88 6.74 -16.81
C LEU A 249 11.62 5.63 -17.84
N LEU A 250 10.68 4.77 -17.56
CA LEU A 250 10.34 3.58 -18.33
C LEU A 250 8.90 3.75 -18.87
N PRO A 251 8.74 4.31 -20.08
CA PRO A 251 7.42 4.52 -20.66
C PRO A 251 6.75 3.19 -21.03
N TYR A 252 5.44 3.13 -20.87
CA TYR A 252 4.57 2.08 -21.37
C TYR A 252 3.34 2.72 -22.02
N GLU A 253 2.53 1.95 -22.73
CA GLU A 253 1.44 2.47 -23.58
C GLU A 253 0.53 3.48 -22.88
N TRP A 254 0.30 3.36 -21.55
CA TRP A 254 -0.70 4.15 -20.80
C TRP A 254 -0.10 5.07 -19.75
N GLY A 255 1.21 5.09 -19.60
CA GLY A 255 1.88 5.85 -18.56
C GLY A 255 3.39 5.70 -18.54
N THR A 256 3.97 6.02 -17.40
CA THR A 256 5.42 5.88 -17.16
C THR A 256 5.65 5.25 -15.80
N ALA A 257 6.54 4.26 -15.76
CA ALA A 257 7.12 3.76 -14.53
C ALA A 257 8.41 4.54 -14.23
N ILE A 258 8.53 5.05 -13.02
CA ILE A 258 9.75 5.71 -12.52
C ILE A 258 10.47 4.70 -11.65
N ARG A 259 11.68 4.26 -12.06
CA ARG A 259 12.51 3.35 -11.27
C ARG A 259 13.54 4.14 -10.48
N ALA A 260 13.48 4.06 -9.16
CA ALA A 260 14.37 4.75 -8.23
C ALA A 260 15.60 3.90 -7.89
N GLY A 261 16.53 3.83 -8.82
CA GLY A 261 17.78 3.08 -8.65
C GLY A 261 17.77 1.67 -9.22
N ASP A 262 18.92 1.03 -9.17
CA ASP A 262 19.10 -0.34 -9.68
C ASP A 262 18.49 -1.41 -8.77
N TRP A 263 18.42 -1.15 -7.49
CA TRP A 263 17.90 -2.04 -6.45
C TRP A 263 16.95 -1.28 -5.55
N PRO A 264 15.95 -1.95 -4.93
CA PRO A 264 15.14 -1.33 -3.92
C PRO A 264 15.98 -0.96 -2.70
N ALA A 265 15.53 0.00 -1.92
CA ALA A 265 16.19 0.42 -0.70
C ALA A 265 15.40 -0.09 0.51
N LEU A 266 16.08 -0.66 1.50
CA LEU A 266 15.48 -1.07 2.76
C LEU A 266 15.19 0.16 3.65
N GLY A 267 16.18 1.04 3.81
CA GLY A 267 16.06 2.31 4.52
C GLY A 267 15.73 2.13 5.99
N LYS A 268 16.57 1.37 6.73
CA LYS A 268 16.40 1.14 8.17
C LYS A 268 16.43 2.46 8.91
N ALA A 269 15.33 2.82 9.58
CA ALA A 269 15.13 4.16 10.14
C ALA A 269 16.13 4.53 11.24
N GLU A 270 16.63 3.53 11.97
CA GLU A 270 17.57 3.70 13.08
C GLU A 270 19.01 3.99 12.62
N THR A 271 19.44 3.36 11.53
CA THR A 271 20.84 3.36 11.09
C THR A 271 21.09 3.99 9.74
N ASP A 272 20.11 3.96 8.85
CA ASP A 272 20.29 4.37 7.47
C ASP A 272 19.74 5.80 7.23
N PRO A 273 20.35 6.57 6.33
CA PRO A 273 19.71 7.77 5.83
C PRO A 273 18.42 7.41 5.08
N THR A 274 17.50 8.35 4.99
CA THR A 274 16.31 8.20 4.13
C THR A 274 16.76 7.89 2.70
N PRO A 275 16.17 6.88 2.01
CA PRO A 275 16.60 6.48 0.67
C PRO A 275 16.62 7.64 -0.31
N GLU A 276 17.82 8.07 -0.69
CA GLU A 276 18.07 9.29 -1.48
C GLU A 276 17.28 9.31 -2.80
N LEU A 277 17.24 8.20 -3.52
CA LEU A 277 16.57 8.14 -4.82
C LEU A 277 15.05 8.20 -4.67
N TYR A 278 14.49 7.64 -3.58
CA TYR A 278 13.06 7.76 -3.28
C TYR A 278 12.71 9.21 -2.92
N VAL A 279 13.58 9.89 -2.17
CA VAL A 279 13.43 11.34 -1.88
C VAL A 279 13.43 12.16 -3.17
N LYS A 280 14.36 11.89 -4.10
CA LYS A 280 14.42 12.59 -5.40
C LYS A 280 13.15 12.36 -6.23
N VAL A 281 12.69 11.11 -6.34
CA VAL A 281 11.43 10.81 -7.02
C VAL A 281 10.27 11.51 -6.35
N ASN A 282 10.15 11.40 -5.02
CA ASN A 282 9.11 12.09 -4.25
C ASN A 282 9.10 13.60 -4.54
N ASN A 283 10.24 14.27 -4.48
CA ASN A 283 10.34 15.70 -4.73
C ASN A 283 9.91 16.09 -6.16
N ALA A 284 10.17 15.24 -7.13
CA ALA A 284 9.80 15.49 -8.52
C ALA A 284 8.29 15.34 -8.78
N ILE A 285 7.62 14.40 -8.08
CA ILE A 285 6.23 14.03 -8.37
C ILE A 285 5.23 14.34 -7.24
N ARG A 286 5.67 14.86 -6.09
CA ARG A 286 4.80 15.05 -4.90
C ARG A 286 3.61 15.99 -5.12
N SER A 287 3.65 16.85 -6.14
CA SER A 287 2.48 17.66 -6.53
C SER A 287 1.29 16.80 -6.98
N LEU A 288 1.54 15.55 -7.36
CA LEU A 288 0.53 14.55 -7.72
C LEU A 288 0.15 13.64 -6.54
N ARG A 289 0.73 13.83 -5.36
CA ARG A 289 0.43 13.01 -4.20
C ARG A 289 -0.95 13.35 -3.64
N VAL A 290 -1.72 12.36 -3.25
CA VAL A 290 -2.99 12.59 -2.55
C VAL A 290 -2.76 13.47 -1.32
N GLN A 291 -3.71 14.35 -1.02
CA GLN A 291 -3.63 15.22 0.15
C GLN A 291 -3.93 14.43 1.44
N ASP A 292 -4.86 13.50 1.36
CA ASP A 292 -5.26 12.64 2.45
C ASP A 292 -5.40 11.19 1.97
N VAL A 293 -4.57 10.31 2.50
CA VAL A 293 -4.60 8.89 2.17
C VAL A 293 -5.68 8.13 2.96
N GLY A 294 -6.30 8.78 3.95
CA GLY A 294 -7.18 8.13 4.91
C GLY A 294 -6.39 7.25 5.89
N SER A 295 -7.00 6.19 6.39
CA SER A 295 -6.32 5.21 7.23
C SER A 295 -5.86 4.01 6.40
N LEU A 296 -4.58 3.65 6.48
CA LEU A 296 -4.02 2.46 5.84
C LEU A 296 -4.45 1.18 6.57
N HIS A 297 -4.77 1.28 7.85
CA HIS A 297 -5.29 0.18 8.65
C HIS A 297 -6.71 0.51 9.13
N TYR A 298 -7.51 -0.52 9.37
CA TYR A 298 -8.89 -0.41 9.88
C TYR A 298 -9.23 -1.63 10.73
N GLY A 299 -10.46 -1.69 11.22
CA GLY A 299 -10.93 -2.75 12.09
C GLY A 299 -10.90 -2.34 13.57
N SER A 300 -11.41 -3.20 14.43
CA SER A 300 -11.68 -2.92 15.83
C SER A 300 -10.69 -3.57 16.80
N ILE A 301 -9.41 -3.63 16.47
CA ILE A 301 -8.41 -4.16 17.39
C ILE A 301 -8.19 -3.12 18.48
N ALA A 302 -8.73 -3.39 19.65
CA ALA A 302 -8.74 -2.48 20.78
C ALA A 302 -7.34 -2.34 21.37
N GLY A 303 -6.86 -1.09 21.51
CA GLY A 303 -5.65 -0.76 22.25
C GLY A 303 -4.33 -0.99 21.53
N GLU A 304 -4.31 -1.49 20.31
CA GLU A 304 -3.08 -1.71 19.54
C GLU A 304 -2.67 -0.50 18.71
N ILE A 305 -1.36 -0.27 18.63
CA ILE A 305 -0.78 0.77 17.78
C ILE A 305 -0.81 0.29 16.33
N ARG A 306 -1.45 1.08 15.45
CA ARG A 306 -1.57 0.80 14.02
C ARG A 306 -1.70 2.11 13.23
N PHE A 307 -1.72 2.04 11.91
CA PHE A 307 -2.00 3.21 11.10
C PHE A 307 -3.41 3.73 11.35
N ASN A 308 -3.49 5.02 11.63
CA ASN A 308 -4.70 5.83 11.66
C ASN A 308 -4.59 6.93 10.59
N PRO A 309 -5.59 7.77 10.34
CA PRO A 309 -5.49 8.81 9.32
C PRO A 309 -4.26 9.72 9.48
N LEU A 310 -3.90 10.09 10.71
CA LEU A 310 -2.74 10.94 10.97
C LEU A 310 -1.42 10.22 10.63
N THR A 311 -1.20 9.06 11.23
CA THR A 311 0.05 8.30 11.03
C THR A 311 0.19 7.79 9.60
N SER A 312 -0.92 7.51 8.90
CA SER A 312 -0.93 7.15 7.48
C SER A 312 -0.46 8.31 6.61
N ASN A 313 -0.95 9.53 6.87
CA ASN A 313 -0.53 10.71 6.13
C ASN A 313 0.93 11.10 6.43
N LEU A 314 1.40 10.90 7.66
CA LEU A 314 2.82 11.07 7.99
C LEU A 314 3.69 10.02 7.27
N TRP A 315 3.24 8.77 7.23
CA TRP A 315 3.97 7.71 6.54
C TRP A 315 4.00 7.92 5.03
N LEU A 316 2.94 8.40 4.42
CA LEU A 316 2.91 8.78 3.01
C LEU A 316 3.97 9.86 2.68
N ARG A 317 4.28 10.73 3.65
CA ARG A 317 5.28 11.80 3.55
C ARG A 317 6.67 11.39 4.02
N ARG A 318 6.94 10.11 4.26
CA ARG A 318 8.22 9.59 4.81
C ARG A 318 9.46 9.92 3.99
N PHE A 319 9.28 10.32 2.73
CA PHE A 319 10.34 10.76 1.82
C PHE A 319 10.39 12.27 1.62
N ASP A 320 9.60 13.05 2.34
CA ASP A 320 9.72 14.50 2.36
C ASP A 320 11.00 14.91 3.08
N THR A 321 11.56 16.06 2.72
CA THR A 321 12.77 16.54 3.40
C THR A 321 12.47 16.89 4.86
N PRO A 322 13.46 16.80 5.77
CA PRO A 322 13.26 17.14 7.18
C PRO A 322 12.69 18.52 7.44
N GLN A 323 12.99 19.51 6.56
CA GLN A 323 12.43 20.86 6.67
C GLN A 323 10.94 20.90 6.31
N GLU A 324 10.50 20.06 5.38
CA GLU A 324 9.09 19.94 4.99
C GLU A 324 8.30 19.17 6.05
N ILE A 325 8.90 18.14 6.65
CA ILE A 325 8.34 17.43 7.80
C ILE A 325 8.26 18.38 9.01
N LYS A 326 9.28 19.21 9.25
CA LYS A 326 9.25 20.25 10.30
C LYS A 326 8.17 21.32 10.05
N ALA A 327 7.79 21.57 8.80
CA ALA A 327 6.66 22.44 8.49
C ALA A 327 5.31 21.81 8.89
N VAL A 328 5.25 20.47 8.96
CA VAL A 328 4.06 19.69 9.34
C VAL A 328 4.10 19.30 10.82
N ILE A 329 5.30 19.15 11.41
CA ILE A 329 5.51 18.74 12.80
C ILE A 329 6.20 19.89 13.55
N ASP A 330 5.69 20.29 14.71
CA ASP A 330 6.35 21.27 15.57
C ASP A 330 7.52 20.65 16.35
N GLU A 331 8.30 21.51 17.05
CA GLU A 331 9.47 21.09 17.83
C GLU A 331 9.16 20.09 18.95
N SER A 332 7.88 19.92 19.29
CA SER A 332 7.39 18.98 20.30
C SER A 332 6.85 17.67 19.69
N GLY A 333 6.99 17.48 18.36
CA GLY A 333 6.48 16.31 17.65
C GLY A 333 4.98 16.34 17.35
N ASN A 334 4.32 17.52 17.52
CA ASN A 334 2.91 17.67 17.18
C ASN A 334 2.75 18.10 15.71
N VAL A 335 1.70 17.62 15.06
CA VAL A 335 1.42 18.01 13.68
C VAL A 335 0.90 19.45 13.64
N LYS A 336 1.59 20.31 12.88
CA LYS A 336 1.07 21.63 12.53
C LYS A 336 -0.07 21.46 11.53
N THR A 337 -1.18 21.98 11.87
CA THR A 337 -2.47 21.73 11.24
C THR A 337 -2.62 22.30 9.83
N ASP A 338 -2.87 21.44 8.83
CA ASP A 338 -3.97 21.71 7.92
C ASP A 338 -5.22 21.13 8.60
N GLU A 339 -6.16 21.95 9.03
CA GLU A 339 -7.27 21.59 9.92
C GLU A 339 -8.22 20.53 9.35
N ARG A 340 -8.10 20.20 8.07
CA ARG A 340 -8.97 19.26 7.35
C ARG A 340 -8.64 17.79 7.59
N HIS A 341 -7.50 17.46 8.19
CA HIS A 341 -6.95 16.10 8.22
C HIS A 341 -6.88 15.47 9.61
N PHE A 342 -7.55 16.02 10.61
CA PHE A 342 -7.50 15.50 11.97
C PHE A 342 -8.73 14.69 12.34
N LEU A 343 -8.47 13.64 13.13
CA LEU A 343 -9.55 12.92 13.77
C LEU A 343 -10.26 13.87 14.74
N ARG A 344 -11.52 14.16 14.44
CA ARG A 344 -12.44 14.97 15.25
C ARG A 344 -13.58 14.08 15.72
N MET A 345 -13.88 14.16 16.98
CA MET A 345 -14.96 13.40 17.61
C MET A 345 -15.79 14.30 18.48
N PRO A 346 -17.14 14.20 18.43
CA PRO A 346 -17.98 14.92 19.37
C PRO A 346 -17.82 14.34 20.78
N SER A 347 -17.97 15.17 21.79
CA SER A 347 -18.09 14.72 23.18
C SER A 347 -19.28 13.77 23.34
N GLY A 348 -19.27 12.96 24.39
CA GLY A 348 -20.25 11.89 24.59
C GLY A 348 -20.03 10.64 23.75
N THR A 349 -19.00 10.63 22.88
CA THR A 349 -18.61 9.44 22.10
C THR A 349 -17.39 8.77 22.72
N PRO A 350 -17.23 7.43 22.58
CA PRO A 350 -16.03 6.74 22.99
C PRO A 350 -14.82 7.25 22.19
N CYS A 351 -13.70 7.51 22.88
CA CYS A 351 -12.44 7.86 22.26
C CYS A 351 -11.96 6.73 21.35
N PRO A 352 -11.88 6.94 20.04
CA PRO A 352 -11.53 5.89 19.09
C PRO A 352 -10.04 5.60 19.06
N TRP A 353 -9.21 6.50 19.65
CA TRP A 353 -7.77 6.40 19.59
C TRP A 353 -7.11 6.98 20.84
N PRO A 354 -6.27 6.20 21.57
CA PRO A 354 -5.53 6.74 22.70
C PRO A 354 -4.60 7.85 22.26
N GLY A 355 -4.63 8.97 22.96
CA GLY A 355 -3.85 10.12 22.52
C GLY A 355 -4.07 11.39 23.34
N ILE A 356 -3.36 12.43 22.92
CA ILE A 356 -3.53 13.78 23.43
C ILE A 356 -4.51 14.52 22.51
N TRP A 357 -5.57 15.01 23.09
CA TRP A 357 -6.68 15.69 22.43
C TRP A 357 -6.82 17.12 22.92
N ILE A 358 -7.40 17.97 22.08
CA ILE A 358 -7.76 19.34 22.44
C ILE A 358 -9.23 19.62 22.07
N CYS A 359 -9.92 20.33 22.94
CA CYS A 359 -11.26 20.84 22.65
C CYS A 359 -11.16 21.99 21.67
N GLU A 360 -11.85 21.94 20.52
CA GLU A 360 -11.79 23.01 19.49
C GLU A 360 -12.53 24.25 19.89
N GLU A 361 -13.67 24.14 20.57
CA GLU A 361 -14.49 25.27 21.03
C GLU A 361 -13.90 25.94 22.28
N GLU A 362 -13.18 25.19 23.11
CA GLU A 362 -12.56 25.68 24.36
C GLU A 362 -11.08 25.26 24.49
N PRO A 363 -10.18 25.82 23.64
CA PRO A 363 -8.75 25.47 23.68
C PRO A 363 -8.09 25.79 25.02
N SER A 364 -8.68 26.69 25.82
CA SER A 364 -8.21 27.05 27.18
C SER A 364 -8.26 25.91 28.18
N GLN A 365 -9.05 24.84 27.90
CA GLN A 365 -9.02 23.59 28.68
C GLN A 365 -7.70 22.82 28.57
N GLY A 366 -6.84 23.25 27.63
CA GLY A 366 -5.56 22.60 27.41
C GLY A 366 -5.66 21.25 26.70
N ARG A 367 -4.54 20.57 26.70
CA ARG A 367 -4.42 19.23 26.11
C ARG A 367 -4.80 18.18 27.16
N GLN A 368 -5.69 17.28 26.78
CA GLN A 368 -6.12 16.18 27.64
C GLN A 368 -5.76 14.85 27.01
N THR A 369 -5.40 13.87 27.85
CA THR A 369 -5.09 12.51 27.39
C THR A 369 -6.31 11.64 27.61
N PHE A 370 -6.77 10.97 26.55
CA PHE A 370 -7.84 9.99 26.60
C PHE A 370 -7.31 8.64 26.13
N MET A 371 -7.79 7.58 26.79
CA MET A 371 -7.50 6.20 26.42
C MET A 371 -8.58 5.67 25.48
N HIS A 372 -8.28 4.58 24.78
CA HIS A 372 -9.26 3.94 23.89
C HIS A 372 -10.54 3.58 24.67
N ASN A 373 -11.71 3.88 24.06
CA ASN A 373 -13.05 3.72 24.63
C ASN A 373 -13.38 4.61 25.84
N GLU A 374 -12.48 5.47 26.30
CA GLU A 374 -12.82 6.49 27.28
C GLU A 374 -13.81 7.49 26.66
N LEU A 375 -14.87 7.87 27.38
CA LEU A 375 -15.83 8.84 26.88
C LEU A 375 -15.20 10.22 26.81
N LEU A 376 -15.24 10.84 25.65
CA LEU A 376 -14.83 12.23 25.46
C LEU A 376 -15.82 13.13 26.20
N PRO A 377 -15.37 13.95 27.18
CA PRO A 377 -16.31 14.68 28.05
C PRO A 377 -16.91 15.91 27.35
N ASP A 378 -18.11 16.28 27.80
CA ASP A 378 -18.65 17.61 27.53
C ASP A 378 -17.82 18.66 28.29
N VAL A 379 -17.77 19.87 27.77
CA VAL A 379 -17.12 21.00 28.40
C VAL A 379 -18.18 22.03 28.82
N ASN A 380 -18.21 22.39 30.08
CA ASN A 380 -19.20 23.31 30.67
C ASN A 380 -20.64 22.88 30.39
N GLY A 381 -20.91 21.57 30.27
CA GLY A 381 -22.23 21.04 29.98
C GLY A 381 -22.70 21.21 28.54
N GLN A 382 -21.78 21.55 27.63
CA GLN A 382 -22.01 21.66 26.20
C GLN A 382 -21.31 20.56 25.45
N VAL A 383 -21.98 20.05 24.41
CA VAL A 383 -21.36 19.14 23.44
C VAL A 383 -20.29 19.90 22.66
N VAL A 384 -19.10 19.36 22.64
CA VAL A 384 -17.92 19.97 21.99
C VAL A 384 -17.25 18.99 21.05
N THR A 385 -16.35 19.51 20.21
CA THR A 385 -15.52 18.71 19.30
C THR A 385 -14.12 18.52 19.89
N TRP A 386 -13.74 17.29 20.11
CA TRP A 386 -12.38 16.92 20.48
C TRP A 386 -11.57 16.56 19.24
N ARG A 387 -10.39 17.15 19.11
CA ARG A 387 -9.45 16.92 18.03
C ARG A 387 -8.19 16.24 18.55
N LEU A 388 -7.80 15.10 17.91
CA LEU A 388 -6.55 14.42 18.23
C LEU A 388 -5.36 15.31 17.83
N VAL A 389 -4.44 15.53 18.76
CA VAL A 389 -3.22 16.32 18.56
C VAL A 389 -2.00 15.41 18.44
N LYS A 390 -1.99 14.30 19.20
CA LYS A 390 -0.91 13.33 19.20
C LYS A 390 -1.47 11.96 19.58
N ALA A 391 -1.21 10.95 18.78
CA ALA A 391 -1.45 9.55 19.16
C ALA A 391 -0.39 9.07 20.18
N LEU A 392 -0.80 8.23 21.15
CA LEU A 392 0.10 7.57 22.11
C LEU A 392 0.49 6.23 21.59
#